data_4cb032b2a0cc89d902489dda1134d1e2
#
_entry.id   4cb032b2a0cc89d902489dda1134d1e2
#
_cell.length_a   1.000
_cell.length_b   1.000
_cell.length_c   1.000
_cell.angle_alpha   90.00
_cell.angle_beta   90.00
_cell.angle_gamma   90.00
#
_symmetry.space_group_name_H-M   'P 1'
#
loop_
_entity.id
_entity.type
_entity.pdbx_description
1 polymer ?
#
loop_
_entity_poly.entity_id
_entity_poly.type
_entity_poly.pdbx_seq_one_letter_code
_entity_poly.pdbx_strand_id
1 'polypeptide(L)'
;MPKFAREQAIRTPNSPAMTDPSKSLTWEQVDEIINRAANLILATDLGEKRRIAVFAENSSETALAHLGGLFGGASSVPVNFHLTAEEASYILKDSESYILFVDDKTAERGIQASREAGITSVIGWDCQEYTEVTNWDDWLLTGSPDLCPDEVVPRPNLLYTSGTTGLPKGTELPPTMFAG
;
A
#
# COMPACT_ATOMS: atom_id res chain seq x y z
N MET A 1 -5.83 -15.71 2.66
CA MET A 1 -5.78 -14.56 3.60
C MET A 1 -6.93 -13.58 3.41
N PRO A 2 -7.33 -13.12 2.20
CA PRO A 2 -8.58 -12.34 2.08
C PRO A 2 -9.78 -13.11 2.65
N LYS A 3 -9.79 -14.44 2.51
CA LYS A 3 -10.81 -15.32 3.12
C LYS A 3 -10.92 -15.18 4.63
N PHE A 4 -9.80 -15.02 5.34
CA PHE A 4 -9.85 -14.85 6.80
C PHE A 4 -10.61 -13.58 7.21
N ALA A 5 -10.33 -12.46 6.55
CA ALA A 5 -11.05 -11.21 6.81
C ALA A 5 -12.55 -11.37 6.50
N ARG A 6 -12.88 -11.99 5.35
CA ARG A 6 -14.26 -12.28 4.94
C ARG A 6 -14.96 -13.22 5.94
N GLU A 7 -14.30 -14.26 6.42
CA GLU A 7 -14.88 -15.17 7.43
C GLU A 7 -15.14 -14.45 8.76
N GLN A 8 -14.24 -13.57 9.19
CA GLN A 8 -14.47 -12.76 10.39
C GLN A 8 -15.57 -11.72 10.17
N ALA A 9 -15.65 -11.09 9.01
CA ALA A 9 -16.71 -10.15 8.65
C ALA A 9 -18.08 -10.83 8.67
N ILE A 10 -18.18 -12.09 8.23
CA ILE A 10 -19.43 -12.86 8.32
C ILE A 10 -19.77 -13.24 9.77
N ARG A 11 -18.78 -13.63 10.56
CA ARG A 11 -19.01 -14.12 11.94
C ARG A 11 -19.26 -13.01 12.94
N THR A 12 -18.50 -11.92 12.84
CA THR A 12 -18.49 -10.81 13.81
C THR A 12 -18.31 -9.46 13.12
N PRO A 13 -19.25 -9.06 12.22
CA PRO A 13 -19.06 -7.89 11.34
C PRO A 13 -18.75 -6.60 12.11
N ASN A 14 -19.40 -6.39 13.24
CA ASN A 14 -19.29 -5.17 14.03
C ASN A 14 -18.17 -5.21 15.10
N SER A 15 -17.43 -6.32 15.22
CA SER A 15 -16.33 -6.39 16.19
C SER A 15 -15.12 -5.61 15.67
N PRO A 16 -14.35 -4.95 16.56
CA PRO A 16 -13.12 -4.28 16.16
C PRO A 16 -12.14 -5.25 15.51
N ALA A 17 -11.58 -4.86 14.37
CA ALA A 17 -10.59 -5.61 13.61
C ALA A 17 -9.24 -4.91 13.56
N MET A 18 -9.25 -3.59 13.43
CA MET A 18 -8.05 -2.76 13.36
C MET A 18 -8.30 -1.44 14.09
N THR A 19 -7.38 -1.04 14.96
CA THR A 19 -7.52 0.18 15.76
C THR A 19 -6.19 0.93 15.77
N ASP A 20 -6.24 2.22 15.51
CA ASP A 20 -5.17 3.17 15.67
C ASP A 20 -5.62 4.35 16.55
N PRO A 21 -4.78 5.35 16.85
CA PRO A 21 -5.16 6.48 17.68
C PRO A 21 -6.33 7.33 17.15
N SER A 22 -6.60 7.29 15.84
CA SER A 22 -7.60 8.13 15.17
C SER A 22 -8.95 7.42 14.99
N LYS A 23 -8.94 6.09 14.80
CA LYS A 23 -10.13 5.31 14.44
C LYS A 23 -10.07 3.85 14.88
N SER A 24 -11.22 3.22 14.84
CA SER A 24 -11.36 1.76 14.98
C SER A 24 -12.24 1.25 13.84
N LEU A 25 -11.69 0.33 13.03
CA LEU A 25 -12.38 -0.30 11.93
C LEU A 25 -12.91 -1.67 12.36
N THR A 26 -14.13 -1.98 11.95
CA THR A 26 -14.74 -3.30 12.16
C THR A 26 -14.25 -4.32 11.14
N TRP A 27 -14.54 -5.61 11.37
CA TRP A 27 -14.21 -6.67 10.43
C TRP A 27 -14.88 -6.48 9.07
N GLU A 28 -16.14 -6.02 9.05
CA GLU A 28 -16.85 -5.70 7.80
C GLU A 28 -16.14 -4.61 7.01
N GLN A 29 -15.74 -3.52 7.67
CA GLN A 29 -15.01 -2.42 7.03
C GLN A 29 -13.63 -2.84 6.53
N VAL A 30 -12.88 -3.59 7.34
CA VAL A 30 -11.54 -4.08 6.94
C VAL A 30 -11.64 -5.04 5.75
N ASP A 31 -12.61 -5.95 5.76
CA ASP A 31 -12.85 -6.87 4.63
C ASP A 31 -13.18 -6.11 3.35
N GLU A 32 -14.09 -5.14 3.42
CA GLU A 32 -14.48 -4.32 2.27
C GLU A 32 -13.27 -3.55 1.71
N ILE A 33 -12.53 -2.85 2.56
CA ILE A 33 -11.37 -2.02 2.15
C ILE A 33 -10.28 -2.89 1.51
N ILE A 34 -9.94 -4.02 2.13
CA ILE A 34 -8.92 -4.94 1.60
C ILE A 34 -9.32 -5.44 0.21
N ASN A 35 -10.57 -5.87 0.03
CA ASN A 35 -11.00 -6.41 -1.26
C ASN A 35 -11.06 -5.32 -2.34
N ARG A 36 -11.54 -4.12 -2.04
CA ARG A 36 -11.54 -2.99 -2.97
C ARG A 36 -10.10 -2.63 -3.41
N ALA A 37 -9.19 -2.45 -2.45
CA ALA A 37 -7.80 -2.14 -2.73
C ALA A 37 -7.11 -3.25 -3.55
N ALA A 38 -7.31 -4.52 -3.17
CA ALA A 38 -6.73 -5.66 -3.88
C ALA A 38 -7.24 -5.77 -5.32
N ASN A 39 -8.54 -5.61 -5.55
CA ASN A 39 -9.12 -5.66 -6.88
C ASN A 39 -8.63 -4.51 -7.77
N LEU A 40 -8.48 -3.30 -7.22
CA LEU A 40 -7.93 -2.14 -7.96
C LEU A 40 -6.46 -2.37 -8.35
N ILE A 41 -5.65 -2.86 -7.42
CA ILE A 41 -4.24 -3.16 -7.66
C ILE A 41 -4.08 -4.31 -8.66
N LEU A 42 -4.93 -5.35 -8.57
CA LEU A 42 -4.93 -6.46 -9.49
C LEU A 42 -5.27 -6.03 -10.92
N ALA A 43 -6.25 -5.14 -11.07
CA ALA A 43 -6.70 -4.61 -12.36
C ALA A 43 -5.74 -3.58 -12.99
N THR A 44 -4.83 -3.01 -12.19
CA THR A 44 -3.87 -2.01 -12.66
C THR A 44 -2.67 -2.69 -13.33
N ASP A 45 -2.27 -2.19 -14.49
CA ASP A 45 -0.99 -2.58 -15.09
C ASP A 45 0.16 -1.94 -14.31
N LEU A 46 0.80 -2.74 -13.46
CA LEU A 46 1.92 -2.33 -12.62
C LEU A 46 3.28 -2.70 -13.23
N GLY A 47 3.32 -2.99 -14.52
CA GLY A 47 4.52 -3.45 -15.20
C GLY A 47 5.01 -4.83 -14.71
N GLU A 48 6.22 -5.20 -15.12
CA GLU A 48 6.79 -6.53 -14.84
C GLU A 48 7.02 -6.78 -13.34
N LYS A 49 7.53 -5.79 -12.63
CA LYS A 49 7.87 -5.89 -11.20
C LYS A 49 6.64 -5.88 -10.30
N ARG A 50 5.52 -5.32 -10.77
CA ARG A 50 4.27 -5.16 -10.02
C ARG A 50 4.51 -4.59 -8.62
N ARG A 51 5.13 -3.43 -8.52
CA ARG A 51 5.48 -2.80 -7.25
C ARG A 51 4.62 -1.58 -6.95
N ILE A 52 4.24 -1.49 -5.68
CA ILE A 52 3.60 -0.32 -5.07
C ILE A 52 4.47 0.16 -3.92
N ALA A 53 4.54 1.45 -3.68
CA ALA A 53 5.27 2.03 -2.55
C ALA A 53 4.31 2.65 -1.55
N VAL A 54 4.65 2.56 -0.27
CA VAL A 54 3.90 3.21 0.83
C VAL A 54 4.86 4.10 1.60
N PHE A 55 4.65 5.41 1.49
CA PHE A 55 5.44 6.46 2.11
C PHE A 55 4.54 7.24 3.06
N ALA A 56 4.27 6.68 4.23
CA ALA A 56 3.33 7.21 5.21
C ALA A 56 3.72 6.77 6.62
N GLU A 57 3.24 7.51 7.63
CA GLU A 57 3.33 7.10 9.02
C GLU A 57 2.46 5.85 9.29
N ASN A 58 2.67 5.21 10.43
CA ASN A 58 1.89 4.03 10.80
C ASN A 58 0.43 4.42 11.13
N SER A 59 -0.49 3.89 10.34
CA SER A 59 -1.94 4.06 10.49
C SER A 59 -2.67 2.80 10.02
N SER A 60 -3.99 2.79 10.19
CA SER A 60 -4.83 1.73 9.61
C SER A 60 -4.75 1.71 8.09
N GLU A 61 -4.73 2.88 7.44
CA GLU A 61 -4.59 3.00 5.98
C GLU A 61 -3.26 2.46 5.49
N THR A 62 -2.15 2.78 6.17
CA THR A 62 -0.83 2.25 5.86
C THR A 62 -0.84 0.72 5.83
N ALA A 63 -1.42 0.10 6.86
CA ALA A 63 -1.53 -1.36 6.92
C ALA A 63 -2.44 -1.91 5.81
N LEU A 64 -3.57 -1.24 5.54
CA LEU A 64 -4.52 -1.65 4.52
C LEU A 64 -3.98 -1.48 3.09
N ALA A 65 -3.17 -0.45 2.82
CA ALA A 65 -2.47 -0.29 1.56
C ALA A 65 -1.48 -1.44 1.32
N HIS A 66 -0.71 -1.83 2.33
CA HIS A 66 0.17 -3.01 2.25
C HIS A 66 -0.60 -4.31 2.03
N LEU A 67 -1.71 -4.53 2.74
CA LEU A 67 -2.55 -5.71 2.57
C LEU A 67 -3.23 -5.74 1.19
N GLY A 68 -3.73 -4.59 0.72
CA GLY A 68 -4.26 -4.46 -0.64
C GLY A 68 -3.23 -4.84 -1.69
N GLY A 69 -1.98 -4.39 -1.53
CA GLY A 69 -0.86 -4.78 -2.38
C GLY A 69 -0.61 -6.27 -2.38
N LEU A 70 -0.50 -6.85 -1.19
CA LEU A 70 -0.25 -8.28 -1.00
C LEU A 70 -1.33 -9.14 -1.69
N PHE A 71 -2.60 -8.81 -1.48
CA PHE A 71 -3.72 -9.58 -2.02
C PHE A 71 -4.03 -9.26 -3.48
N GLY A 72 -3.66 -8.07 -3.96
CA GLY A 72 -3.69 -7.68 -5.36
C GLY A 72 -2.49 -8.17 -6.19
N GLY A 73 -1.62 -9.01 -5.61
CA GLY A 73 -0.48 -9.61 -6.31
C GLY A 73 0.62 -8.60 -6.64
N ALA A 74 0.76 -7.55 -5.84
CA ALA A 74 1.86 -6.60 -5.93
C ALA A 74 2.95 -6.87 -4.88
N SER A 75 4.17 -6.49 -5.21
CA SER A 75 5.29 -6.40 -4.27
C SER A 75 5.23 -5.03 -3.59
N SER A 76 5.07 -5.00 -2.28
CA SER A 76 5.00 -3.76 -1.53
C SER A 76 6.39 -3.27 -1.13
N VAL A 77 6.61 -1.96 -1.28
CA VAL A 77 7.86 -1.25 -0.95
C VAL A 77 7.57 -0.28 0.19
N PRO A 78 7.81 -0.66 1.46
CA PRO A 78 7.73 0.28 2.57
C PRO A 78 8.83 1.33 2.45
N VAL A 79 8.45 2.60 2.41
CA VAL A 79 9.37 3.74 2.38
C VAL A 79 9.36 4.42 3.74
N ASN A 80 10.54 4.58 4.34
CA ASN A 80 10.64 5.23 5.64
C ASN A 80 10.15 6.67 5.57
N PHE A 81 9.10 7.01 6.31
CA PHE A 81 8.44 8.31 6.29
C PHE A 81 9.32 9.49 6.76
N HIS A 82 10.49 9.23 7.35
CA HIS A 82 11.47 10.25 7.71
C HIS A 82 12.35 10.69 6.53
N LEU A 83 12.33 9.99 5.39
CA LEU A 83 13.17 10.31 4.25
C LEU A 83 12.80 11.66 3.62
N THR A 84 13.80 12.30 3.04
CA THR A 84 13.62 13.46 2.16
C THR A 84 12.97 13.05 0.83
N ALA A 85 12.49 14.01 0.06
CA ALA A 85 11.94 13.74 -1.27
C ALA A 85 12.98 13.11 -2.21
N GLU A 86 14.25 13.55 -2.15
CA GLU A 86 15.35 13.01 -2.96
C GLU A 86 15.63 11.53 -2.61
N GLU A 87 15.71 11.20 -1.31
CA GLU A 87 15.93 9.83 -0.86
C GLU A 87 14.76 8.91 -1.22
N ALA A 88 13.51 9.40 -1.05
CA ALA A 88 12.32 8.68 -1.47
C ALA A 88 12.28 8.47 -2.99
N SER A 89 12.60 9.51 -3.77
CA SER A 89 12.69 9.44 -5.24
C SER A 89 13.66 8.36 -5.71
N TYR A 90 14.83 8.26 -5.05
CA TYR A 90 15.78 7.19 -5.36
C TYR A 90 15.15 5.80 -5.17
N ILE A 91 14.48 5.57 -4.03
CA ILE A 91 13.82 4.28 -3.75
C ILE A 91 12.71 3.99 -4.76
N LEU A 92 11.89 4.98 -5.09
CA LEU A 92 10.80 4.83 -6.05
C LEU A 92 11.29 4.46 -7.45
N LYS A 93 12.39 5.08 -7.90
CA LYS A 93 13.05 4.76 -9.19
C LYS A 93 13.67 3.37 -9.18
N ASP A 94 14.50 3.08 -8.19
CA ASP A 94 15.23 1.80 -8.09
C ASP A 94 14.28 0.61 -7.92
N SER A 95 13.18 0.81 -7.19
CA SER A 95 12.15 -0.21 -7.03
C SER A 95 11.24 -0.36 -8.26
N GLU A 96 11.25 0.57 -9.21
CA GLU A 96 10.29 0.61 -10.31
C GLU A 96 8.82 0.58 -9.80
N SER A 97 8.54 1.33 -8.73
CA SER A 97 7.19 1.42 -8.16
C SER A 97 6.24 2.17 -9.09
N TYR A 98 5.00 1.73 -9.19
CA TYR A 98 3.99 2.25 -10.11
C TYR A 98 2.94 3.13 -9.42
N ILE A 99 2.59 2.77 -8.18
CA ILE A 99 1.67 3.52 -7.32
C ILE A 99 2.43 3.95 -6.08
N LEU A 100 2.22 5.19 -5.64
CA LEU A 100 2.70 5.70 -4.38
C LEU A 100 1.51 6.02 -3.47
N PHE A 101 1.51 5.43 -2.27
CA PHE A 101 0.58 5.77 -1.19
C PHE A 101 1.25 6.73 -0.21
N VAL A 102 0.53 7.78 0.21
CA VAL A 102 1.02 8.84 1.12
C VAL A 102 -0.04 9.21 2.16
N ASP A 103 0.38 9.85 3.23
CA ASP A 103 -0.47 10.53 4.20
C ASP A 103 -0.22 12.05 4.18
N ASP A 104 -0.94 12.82 5.02
CA ASP A 104 -0.79 14.28 5.14
C ASP A 104 0.66 14.70 5.52
N LYS A 105 1.38 13.88 6.26
CA LYS A 105 2.75 14.18 6.73
C LYS A 105 3.81 13.95 5.65
N THR A 106 3.52 13.14 4.68
CA THR A 106 4.48 12.75 3.62
C THR A 106 4.06 13.24 2.24
N ALA A 107 2.83 13.72 2.05
CA ALA A 107 2.25 14.09 0.76
C ALA A 107 3.13 15.06 -0.04
N GLU A 108 3.57 16.18 0.55
CA GLU A 108 4.42 17.16 -0.16
C GLU A 108 5.70 16.52 -0.71
N ARG A 109 6.42 15.77 0.13
CA ARG A 109 7.66 15.07 -0.25
C ARG A 109 7.37 13.92 -1.22
N GLY A 110 6.26 13.21 -1.02
CA GLY A 110 5.81 12.13 -1.89
C GLY A 110 5.47 12.62 -3.30
N ILE A 111 4.78 13.75 -3.43
CA ILE A 111 4.48 14.38 -4.72
C ILE A 111 5.77 14.77 -5.44
N GLN A 112 6.71 15.41 -4.73
CA GLN A 112 8.00 15.74 -5.33
C GLN A 112 8.74 14.46 -5.77
N ALA A 113 8.85 13.47 -4.90
CA ALA A 113 9.52 12.20 -5.20
C ALA A 113 8.87 11.45 -6.37
N SER A 114 7.53 11.45 -6.44
CA SER A 114 6.79 10.78 -7.53
C SER A 114 7.07 11.45 -8.89
N ARG A 115 7.09 12.79 -8.95
CA ARG A 115 7.43 13.53 -10.19
C ARG A 115 8.83 13.19 -10.68
N GLU A 116 9.81 13.16 -9.78
CA GLU A 116 11.19 12.79 -10.11
C GLU A 116 11.31 11.33 -10.53
N ALA A 117 10.52 10.43 -9.94
CA ALA A 117 10.49 9.01 -10.28
C ALA A 117 9.63 8.68 -11.52
N GLY A 118 8.84 9.62 -12.02
CA GLY A 118 7.93 9.40 -13.14
C GLY A 118 6.66 8.64 -12.76
N ILE A 119 6.29 8.61 -11.47
CA ILE A 119 5.05 7.99 -10.98
C ILE A 119 3.93 9.01 -11.10
N THR A 120 2.85 8.63 -11.77
CA THR A 120 1.67 9.47 -11.97
C THR A 120 0.49 9.10 -11.05
N SER A 121 0.51 7.92 -10.45
CA SER A 121 -0.54 7.45 -9.55
C SER A 121 -0.10 7.65 -8.10
N VAL A 122 -0.52 8.77 -7.50
CA VAL A 122 -0.32 9.08 -6.08
C VAL A 122 -1.68 9.05 -5.40
N ILE A 123 -1.83 8.19 -4.39
CA ILE A 123 -3.06 7.98 -3.64
C ILE A 123 -2.77 8.33 -2.18
N GLY A 124 -3.68 9.03 -1.51
CA GLY A 124 -3.40 9.43 -0.14
C GLY A 124 -4.64 9.64 0.72
N TRP A 125 -4.44 9.55 2.03
CA TRP A 125 -5.42 9.85 3.06
C TRP A 125 -5.04 11.11 3.81
N ASP A 126 -6.05 11.86 4.25
CA ASP A 126 -5.91 13.14 4.92
C ASP A 126 -5.15 14.21 4.08
N CYS A 127 -5.19 14.07 2.75
CA CYS A 127 -4.44 14.86 1.76
C CYS A 127 -5.32 15.83 0.96
N GLN A 128 -6.44 16.33 1.52
CA GLN A 128 -7.44 17.12 0.79
C GLN A 128 -6.91 18.43 0.18
N GLU A 129 -5.80 18.94 0.68
CA GLU A 129 -5.16 20.16 0.17
C GLU A 129 -4.27 19.92 -1.07
N TYR A 130 -3.98 18.66 -1.41
CA TYR A 130 -3.09 18.27 -2.50
C TYR A 130 -3.87 17.79 -3.72
N THR A 131 -3.97 18.59 -4.75
CA THR A 131 -4.74 18.27 -5.98
C THR A 131 -4.12 17.16 -6.82
N GLU A 132 -2.85 16.88 -6.65
CA GLU A 132 -2.13 15.80 -7.33
C GLU A 132 -2.29 14.43 -6.66
N VAL A 133 -2.91 14.40 -5.48
CA VAL A 133 -3.15 13.17 -4.73
C VAL A 133 -4.61 12.76 -4.91
N THR A 134 -4.82 11.55 -5.40
CA THR A 134 -6.15 10.95 -5.43
C THR A 134 -6.53 10.56 -4.01
N ASN A 135 -7.70 11.00 -3.55
CA ASN A 135 -8.19 10.65 -2.22
C ASN A 135 -8.37 9.14 -2.09
N TRP A 136 -7.89 8.56 -0.97
CA TRP A 136 -7.93 7.14 -0.68
C TRP A 136 -9.34 6.55 -0.71
N ASP A 137 -10.30 7.23 -0.07
CA ASP A 137 -11.68 6.74 0.01
C ASP A 137 -12.35 6.78 -1.37
N ASP A 138 -12.15 7.87 -2.14
CA ASP A 138 -12.66 7.99 -3.50
C ASP A 138 -12.06 6.94 -4.41
N TRP A 139 -10.75 6.66 -4.29
CA TRP A 139 -10.08 5.60 -5.03
C TRP A 139 -10.67 4.22 -4.71
N LEU A 140 -10.87 3.91 -3.42
CA LEU A 140 -11.47 2.66 -2.99
C LEU A 140 -12.88 2.46 -3.56
N LEU A 141 -13.70 3.51 -3.61
CA LEU A 141 -15.07 3.44 -4.14
C LEU A 141 -15.12 3.02 -5.61
N THR A 142 -14.04 3.17 -6.37
CA THR A 142 -13.97 2.69 -7.76
C THR A 142 -13.68 1.18 -7.88
N GLY A 143 -13.27 0.53 -6.80
CA GLY A 143 -12.94 -0.89 -6.77
C GLY A 143 -14.13 -1.78 -6.37
N SER A 144 -14.15 -3.04 -6.82
CA SER A 144 -15.14 -4.03 -6.39
C SER A 144 -14.88 -4.46 -4.94
N PRO A 145 -15.94 -4.56 -4.09
CA PRO A 145 -15.84 -5.16 -2.76
C PRO A 145 -15.86 -6.70 -2.80
N ASP A 146 -16.01 -7.30 -3.98
CA ASP A 146 -16.04 -8.76 -4.12
C ASP A 146 -14.72 -9.38 -3.68
N LEU A 147 -14.80 -10.62 -3.20
CA LEU A 147 -13.60 -11.35 -2.78
C LEU A 147 -12.58 -11.43 -3.92
N CYS A 148 -11.38 -10.94 -3.64
CA CYS A 148 -10.28 -11.03 -4.59
C CYS A 148 -9.98 -12.50 -4.94
N PRO A 149 -9.67 -12.84 -6.21
CA PRO A 149 -9.44 -14.22 -6.63
C PRO A 149 -8.35 -14.93 -5.82
N ASP A 150 -8.58 -16.20 -5.49
CA ASP A 150 -7.64 -17.02 -4.71
C ASP A 150 -6.35 -17.35 -5.46
N GLU A 151 -6.39 -17.31 -6.78
CA GLU A 151 -5.26 -17.63 -7.66
C GLU A 151 -4.21 -16.54 -7.69
N VAL A 152 -4.47 -15.38 -7.07
CA VAL A 152 -3.50 -14.30 -6.97
C VAL A 152 -2.33 -14.73 -6.09
N VAL A 153 -1.16 -14.84 -6.70
CA VAL A 153 0.06 -15.24 -6.00
C VAL A 153 0.67 -14.01 -5.33
N PRO A 154 0.78 -13.99 -3.98
CA PRO A 154 1.46 -12.93 -3.27
C PRO A 154 2.92 -12.80 -3.71
N ARG A 155 3.40 -11.56 -3.86
CA ARG A 155 4.80 -11.29 -4.19
C ARG A 155 5.58 -10.91 -2.92
N PRO A 156 6.90 -11.21 -2.88
CA PRO A 156 7.74 -10.78 -1.76
C PRO A 156 7.77 -9.25 -1.66
N ASN A 157 7.74 -8.72 -0.46
CA ASN A 157 7.97 -7.29 -0.24
C ASN A 157 9.43 -6.93 -0.50
N LEU A 158 9.67 -5.72 -1.00
CA LEU A 158 11.01 -5.19 -1.23
C LEU A 158 11.36 -4.19 -0.13
N LEU A 159 12.30 -4.55 0.73
CA LEU A 159 12.78 -3.69 1.82
C LEU A 159 14.10 -3.00 1.44
N TYR A 160 14.17 -1.70 1.73
CA TYR A 160 15.42 -0.95 1.58
C TYR A 160 16.15 -0.86 2.91
N THR A 161 17.38 -1.32 2.91
CA THR A 161 18.28 -1.25 4.08
C THR A 161 19.40 -0.25 3.83
N SER A 162 19.82 0.47 4.88
CA SER A 162 21.01 1.34 4.82
C SER A 162 22.25 0.48 4.54
N GLY A 163 22.76 0.54 3.32
CA GLY A 163 24.01 -0.10 2.97
C GLY A 163 25.20 0.60 3.68
N THR A 164 26.20 -0.17 4.09
CA THR A 164 27.42 0.35 4.73
C THR A 164 28.28 1.22 3.79
N THR A 165 27.95 1.32 2.51
CA THR A 165 28.79 1.90 1.44
C THR A 165 28.08 2.93 0.56
N GLY A 166 26.94 3.52 0.97
CA GLY A 166 26.26 4.53 0.15
C GLY A 166 24.74 4.41 0.11
N LEU A 167 24.14 4.42 -1.09
CA LEU A 167 22.69 4.41 -1.28
C LEU A 167 22.03 3.14 -0.74
N PRO A 168 20.78 3.23 -0.23
CA PRO A 168 20.03 2.07 0.24
C PRO A 168 19.90 0.99 -0.85
N LYS A 169 19.92 -0.28 -0.43
CA LYS A 169 19.76 -1.42 -1.33
C LYS A 169 18.46 -2.15 -1.05
N GLY A 170 17.70 -2.44 -2.10
CA GLY A 170 16.49 -3.24 -2.04
C GLY A 170 16.81 -4.72 -1.82
N THR A 171 16.15 -5.34 -0.85
CA THR A 171 16.24 -6.77 -0.56
C THR A 171 14.83 -7.36 -0.53
N GLU A 172 14.58 -8.35 -1.38
CA GLU A 172 13.31 -9.07 -1.38
C GLU A 172 13.23 -10.01 -0.17
N LEU A 173 12.11 -9.91 0.57
CA LEU A 173 11.83 -10.82 1.67
C LEU A 173 11.37 -12.17 1.09
N PRO A 174 11.82 -13.30 1.67
CA PRO A 174 11.32 -14.61 1.26
C PRO A 174 9.79 -14.69 1.38
N PRO A 175 9.08 -15.27 0.40
CA PRO A 175 7.61 -15.42 0.45
C PRO A 175 7.13 -16.23 1.65
N THR A 176 8.01 -17.01 2.24
CA THR A 176 7.72 -17.89 3.40
C THR A 176 7.29 -17.18 4.67
N MET A 177 7.50 -15.86 4.78
CA MET A 177 7.00 -15.09 5.93
C MET A 177 5.46 -14.97 5.96
N PHE A 178 4.78 -15.30 4.86
CA PHE A 178 3.32 -15.19 4.73
C PHE A 178 2.67 -16.54 4.40
N ALA A 179 3.46 -17.62 4.31
CA ALA A 179 3.00 -18.99 4.10
C ALA A 179 2.90 -19.69 5.46
N GLY A 180 1.78 -19.47 6.13
CA GLY A 180 1.39 -20.18 7.35
C GLY A 180 -0.01 -20.72 7.18
#